data_e2d85fea0163b72a6f179e86a86040d3
#
_entry.id   e2d85fea0163b72a6f179e86a86040d3
#
_cell.length_a   1.000
_cell.length_b   1.000
_cell.length_c   1.000
_cell.angle_alpha   90.00
_cell.angle_beta   90.00
_cell.angle_gamma   90.00
#
_symmetry.space_group_name_H-M   'P 1'
#
loop_
_entity.id
_entity.type
_entity.pdbx_description
1 polymer ?
#
loop_
_entity_poly.entity_id
_entity_poly.type
_entity_poly.pdbx_seq_one_letter_code
_entity_poly.pdbx_strand_id
1 'polypeptide(L)'
;MSSFLRLSINDVASSAILLGLPSFVRPSRAKGARAVGLRYEKKVLEKYSSKFPHFIASPWFRYTLRNLPERTNYAQPDGLFIDIATGLVTIIEIKYAHTADAYFQLVDKYIPIVSHFFKGGDWRFAVCEVVHWYDGATAFPTRVRLLDDPFAARPGFFGVHIVRP
;
A
#
# COMPACT_ATOMS: atom_id res chain seq x y z
N MET A 1 -6.42 7.31 -19.67
CA MET A 1 -5.18 6.99 -18.93
C MET A 1 -5.16 7.80 -17.64
N SER A 2 -5.24 7.14 -16.52
CA SER A 2 -4.97 7.78 -15.23
C SER A 2 -3.47 8.09 -15.21
N SER A 3 -3.09 9.36 -15.30
CA SER A 3 -1.71 9.77 -15.10
C SER A 3 -1.42 9.60 -13.61
N PHE A 4 -0.84 8.49 -13.22
CA PHE A 4 -0.34 8.32 -11.87
C PHE A 4 0.76 9.37 -11.64
N LEU A 5 0.54 10.23 -10.66
CA LEU A 5 1.53 11.20 -10.24
C LEU A 5 2.68 10.42 -9.58
N ARG A 6 3.83 10.41 -10.23
CA ARG A 6 5.05 9.84 -9.64
C ARG A 6 5.61 10.81 -8.62
N LEU A 7 5.55 10.42 -7.36
CA LEU A 7 6.13 11.17 -6.25
C LEU A 7 7.52 10.62 -5.89
N SER A 8 8.38 11.50 -5.40
CA SER A 8 9.57 11.14 -4.65
C SER A 8 9.41 11.57 -3.20
N ILE A 9 10.22 11.03 -2.28
CA ILE A 9 10.20 11.45 -0.88
C ILE A 9 10.50 12.95 -0.74
N ASN A 10 11.30 13.52 -1.66
CA ASN A 10 11.63 14.95 -1.66
C ASN A 10 10.45 15.84 -2.08
N ASP A 11 9.44 15.30 -2.74
CA ASP A 11 8.24 16.06 -3.11
C ASP A 11 7.27 16.23 -1.94
N VAL A 12 7.38 15.37 -0.91
CA VAL A 12 6.50 15.39 0.25
C VAL A 12 7.02 16.41 1.27
N ALA A 13 6.19 17.39 1.64
CA ALA A 13 6.51 18.39 2.65
C ALA A 13 6.10 17.94 4.06
N SER A 14 4.95 17.26 4.18
CA SER A 14 4.45 16.72 5.45
C SER A 14 3.69 15.42 5.22
N SER A 15 3.67 14.56 6.22
CA SER A 15 2.87 13.32 6.21
C SER A 15 2.51 12.94 7.65
N ALA A 16 1.24 12.61 7.87
CA ALA A 16 0.71 12.20 9.17
C ALA A 16 -0.33 11.08 9.01
N ILE A 17 -0.35 10.13 9.96
CA ILE A 17 -1.43 9.14 10.07
C ILE A 17 -2.63 9.78 10.76
N LEU A 18 -3.83 9.56 10.21
CA LEU A 18 -5.09 9.99 10.83
C LEU A 18 -5.57 8.96 11.85
N LEU A 19 -6.10 9.44 12.97
CA LEU A 19 -6.68 8.59 14.02
C LEU A 19 -8.10 8.09 13.70
N GLY A 20 -8.69 8.54 12.61
CA GLY A 20 -10.04 8.16 12.19
C GLY A 20 -10.26 8.38 10.70
N LEU A 21 -11.48 8.08 10.24
CA LEU A 21 -11.84 8.28 8.84
C LEU A 21 -11.90 9.77 8.49
N PRO A 22 -11.35 10.18 7.34
CA PRO A 22 -11.59 11.51 6.81
C PRO A 22 -13.08 11.77 6.59
N SER A 23 -13.53 13.02 6.80
CA SER A 23 -14.95 13.40 6.71
C SER A 23 -15.57 13.19 5.33
N PHE A 24 -14.76 13.15 4.29
CA PHE A 24 -15.22 12.94 2.90
C PHE A 24 -15.45 11.48 2.54
N VAL A 25 -15.04 10.51 3.38
CA VAL A 25 -15.23 9.07 3.11
C VAL A 25 -16.70 8.71 3.19
N ARG A 26 -17.20 8.01 2.18
CA ARG A 26 -18.59 7.53 2.09
C ARG A 26 -18.60 6.01 1.92
N PRO A 27 -19.64 5.32 2.42
CA PRO A 27 -19.83 3.89 2.17
C PRO A 27 -19.87 3.59 0.68
N SER A 28 -19.18 2.53 0.25
CA SER A 28 -19.20 2.09 -1.15
C SER A 28 -20.48 1.32 -1.45
N ARG A 29 -21.12 1.66 -2.59
CA ARG A 29 -22.23 0.90 -3.17
C ARG A 29 -21.79 0.20 -4.46
N ALA A 30 -20.60 -0.37 -4.46
CA ALA A 30 -20.03 -1.02 -5.61
C ALA A 30 -20.83 -2.23 -6.08
N LYS A 31 -20.89 -2.45 -7.39
CA LYS A 31 -21.53 -3.60 -8.04
C LYS A 31 -20.51 -4.29 -8.97
N GLY A 32 -20.83 -5.53 -9.38
CA GLY A 32 -20.02 -6.28 -10.34
C GLY A 32 -18.61 -6.58 -9.86
N ALA A 33 -17.65 -6.50 -10.76
CA ALA A 33 -16.23 -6.81 -10.49
C ALA A 33 -15.64 -5.99 -9.34
N ARG A 34 -16.01 -4.73 -9.21
CA ARG A 34 -15.56 -3.88 -8.09
C ARG A 34 -16.04 -4.40 -6.74
N ALA A 35 -17.27 -4.90 -6.66
CA ALA A 35 -17.80 -5.49 -5.42
C ALA A 35 -17.06 -6.80 -5.06
N VAL A 36 -16.67 -7.59 -6.05
CA VAL A 36 -15.84 -8.79 -5.85
C VAL A 36 -14.49 -8.41 -5.27
N GLY A 37 -13.83 -7.41 -5.84
CA GLY A 37 -12.54 -6.89 -5.35
C GLY A 37 -12.62 -6.41 -3.91
N LEU A 38 -13.62 -5.61 -3.56
CA LEU A 38 -13.81 -5.09 -2.20
C LEU A 38 -14.11 -6.21 -1.18
N ARG A 39 -14.88 -7.23 -1.54
CA ARG A 39 -15.09 -8.40 -0.68
C ARG A 39 -13.81 -9.20 -0.45
N TYR A 40 -13.01 -9.35 -1.49
CA TYR A 40 -11.70 -10.00 -1.39
C TYR A 40 -10.77 -9.22 -0.47
N GLU A 41 -10.62 -7.93 -0.70
CA GLU A 41 -9.83 -7.01 0.14
C GLU A 41 -10.23 -7.12 1.62
N LYS A 42 -11.53 -7.03 1.92
CA LYS A 42 -12.05 -7.18 3.27
C LYS A 42 -11.64 -8.50 3.93
N LYS A 43 -11.77 -9.62 3.22
CA LYS A 43 -11.38 -10.94 3.74
C LYS A 43 -9.87 -11.04 4.02
N VAL A 44 -9.04 -10.48 3.15
CA VAL A 44 -7.59 -10.45 3.36
C VAL A 44 -7.23 -9.58 4.57
N LEU A 45 -7.83 -8.40 4.69
CA LEU A 45 -7.63 -7.50 5.84
C LEU A 45 -8.04 -8.14 7.16
N GLU A 46 -9.18 -8.80 7.21
CA GLU A 46 -9.65 -9.55 8.38
C GLU A 46 -8.68 -10.68 8.75
N LYS A 47 -8.22 -11.44 7.77
CA LYS A 47 -7.23 -12.53 7.96
C LYS A 47 -5.91 -11.99 8.52
N TYR A 48 -5.39 -10.89 7.97
CA TYR A 48 -4.13 -10.32 8.42
C TYR A 48 -4.27 -9.67 9.80
N SER A 49 -5.34 -8.95 10.05
CA SER A 49 -5.60 -8.32 11.36
C SER A 49 -5.72 -9.35 12.48
N SER A 50 -6.30 -10.52 12.21
CA SER A 50 -6.39 -11.60 13.20
C SER A 50 -5.09 -12.36 13.41
N LYS A 51 -4.27 -12.49 12.36
CA LYS A 51 -3.05 -13.30 12.38
C LYS A 51 -1.81 -12.54 12.81
N PHE A 52 -1.73 -11.24 12.51
CA PHE A 52 -0.52 -10.43 12.68
C PHE A 52 -0.79 -9.23 13.59
N PRO A 53 -0.26 -9.23 14.83
CA PRO A 53 -0.54 -8.16 15.81
C PRO A 53 0.03 -6.79 15.42
N HIS A 54 1.05 -6.75 14.55
CA HIS A 54 1.67 -5.51 14.06
C HIS A 54 1.20 -5.10 12.66
N PHE A 55 0.08 -5.63 12.22
CA PHE A 55 -0.57 -5.23 10.98
C PHE A 55 -1.55 -4.08 11.23
N ILE A 56 -1.40 -3.02 10.47
CA ILE A 56 -2.31 -1.87 10.48
C ILE A 56 -3.15 -1.92 9.21
N ALA A 57 -4.44 -2.17 9.35
CA ALA A 57 -5.37 -2.24 8.24
C ALA A 57 -5.81 -0.83 7.80
N SER A 58 -5.73 -0.58 6.51
CA SER A 58 -6.30 0.60 5.84
C SER A 58 -5.95 1.95 6.51
N PRO A 59 -4.68 2.23 6.83
CA PRO A 59 -4.31 3.49 7.45
C PRO A 59 -4.51 4.65 6.49
N TRP A 60 -5.08 5.76 6.97
CA TRP A 60 -5.16 7.00 6.22
C TRP A 60 -3.97 7.89 6.52
N PHE A 61 -3.32 8.39 5.45
CA PHE A 61 -2.29 9.42 5.52
C PHE A 61 -2.82 10.73 4.99
N ARG A 62 -2.58 11.80 5.74
CA ARG A 62 -2.74 13.17 5.28
C ARG A 62 -1.36 13.72 4.94
N TYR A 63 -1.18 14.26 3.76
CA TYR A 63 0.12 14.76 3.33
C TYR A 63 -0.01 16.05 2.49
N THR A 64 1.09 16.80 2.44
CA THR A 64 1.24 17.98 1.60
C THR A 64 2.47 17.83 0.71
N LEU A 65 2.46 18.50 -0.43
CA LEU A 65 3.57 18.53 -1.38
C LEU A 65 4.31 19.86 -1.27
N ARG A 66 5.61 19.87 -1.52
CA ARG A 66 6.45 21.08 -1.44
C ARG A 66 6.06 22.14 -2.45
N ASN A 67 5.61 21.73 -3.65
CA ASN A 67 5.15 22.64 -4.69
C ASN A 67 3.74 23.20 -4.48
N LEU A 68 2.96 22.59 -3.59
CA LEU A 68 1.58 22.99 -3.25
C LEU A 68 1.36 22.80 -1.72
N PRO A 69 2.10 23.53 -0.86
CA PRO A 69 2.10 23.28 0.58
C PRO A 69 0.76 23.58 1.27
N GLU A 70 -0.06 24.44 0.70
CA GLU A 70 -1.40 24.79 1.20
C GLU A 70 -2.46 23.73 0.84
N ARG A 71 -2.16 22.82 -0.10
CA ARG A 71 -3.09 21.77 -0.50
C ARG A 71 -2.88 20.50 0.33
N THR A 72 -3.91 20.10 1.05
CA THR A 72 -3.96 18.83 1.76
C THR A 72 -4.40 17.71 0.82
N ASN A 73 -3.64 16.63 0.81
CA ASN A 73 -3.91 15.41 0.07
C ASN A 73 -4.03 14.22 1.02
N TYR A 74 -4.68 13.14 0.55
CA TYR A 74 -4.90 11.93 1.31
C TYR A 74 -4.48 10.71 0.52
N ALA A 75 -3.95 9.70 1.23
CA ALA A 75 -3.59 8.41 0.68
C ALA A 75 -3.95 7.30 1.67
N GLN A 76 -4.40 6.17 1.15
CA GLN A 76 -4.76 5.02 1.96
C GLN A 76 -4.18 3.77 1.32
N PRO A 77 -3.00 3.30 1.73
CA PRO A 77 -2.57 1.94 1.43
C PRO A 77 -3.52 0.94 2.12
N ASP A 78 -3.66 -0.26 1.57
CA ASP A 78 -4.54 -1.26 2.14
C ASP A 78 -4.02 -1.79 3.48
N GLY A 79 -2.70 -1.81 3.67
CA GLY A 79 -2.13 -2.17 4.96
C GLY A 79 -0.65 -1.86 5.10
N LEU A 80 -0.20 -1.89 6.35
CA LEU A 80 1.21 -1.82 6.73
C LEU A 80 1.56 -2.97 7.68
N PHE A 81 2.64 -3.67 7.38
CA PHE A 81 3.33 -4.52 8.35
C PHE A 81 4.55 -3.77 8.90
N ILE A 82 4.60 -3.59 10.20
CA ILE A 82 5.72 -2.89 10.87
C ILE A 82 6.50 -3.90 11.68
N ASP A 83 7.72 -4.20 11.23
CA ASP A 83 8.66 -5.04 11.98
C ASP A 83 9.66 -4.15 12.70
N ILE A 84 9.40 -3.93 13.99
CA ILE A 84 10.24 -3.07 14.83
C ILE A 84 11.63 -3.70 15.03
N ALA A 85 11.71 -5.03 15.13
CA ALA A 85 12.98 -5.73 15.37
C ALA A 85 13.98 -5.54 14.22
N THR A 86 13.50 -5.53 12.97
CA THR A 86 14.35 -5.38 11.78
C THR A 86 14.32 -3.96 11.19
N GLY A 87 13.46 -3.07 11.68
CA GLY A 87 13.27 -1.74 11.12
C GLY A 87 12.68 -1.76 9.71
N LEU A 88 11.81 -2.71 9.41
CA LEU A 88 11.19 -2.87 8.10
C LEU A 88 9.71 -2.52 8.13
N VAL A 89 9.29 -1.64 7.24
CA VAL A 89 7.87 -1.36 6.95
C VAL A 89 7.54 -1.94 5.59
N THR A 90 6.59 -2.87 5.55
CA THR A 90 6.06 -3.43 4.30
C THR A 90 4.71 -2.81 4.00
N ILE A 91 4.59 -2.16 2.85
CA ILE A 91 3.38 -1.50 2.37
C ILE A 91 2.61 -2.49 1.50
N ILE A 92 1.32 -2.67 1.80
CA ILE A 92 0.47 -3.67 1.15
C ILE A 92 -0.57 -2.98 0.28
N GLU A 93 -0.75 -3.50 -0.93
CA GLU A 93 -1.88 -3.21 -1.80
C GLU A 93 -2.56 -4.54 -2.16
N ILE A 94 -3.89 -4.60 -2.02
CA ILE A 94 -4.68 -5.81 -2.21
C ILE A 94 -5.46 -5.67 -3.52
N LYS A 95 -5.28 -6.61 -4.42
CA LYS A 95 -6.00 -6.68 -5.70
C LYS A 95 -6.58 -8.06 -5.88
N TYR A 96 -7.78 -8.18 -6.44
CA TYR A 96 -8.34 -9.48 -6.80
C TYR A 96 -7.50 -10.16 -7.90
N ALA A 97 -7.11 -9.39 -8.90
CA ALA A 97 -6.19 -9.82 -9.96
C ALA A 97 -5.00 -8.88 -10.04
N HIS A 98 -3.84 -9.42 -10.37
CA HIS A 98 -2.60 -8.68 -10.56
C HIS A 98 -2.76 -7.58 -11.62
N THR A 99 -2.35 -6.36 -11.29
CA THR A 99 -2.42 -5.20 -12.19
C THR A 99 -1.19 -4.31 -12.05
N ALA A 100 -0.84 -3.61 -13.14
CA ALA A 100 0.21 -2.59 -13.10
C ALA A 100 -0.12 -1.43 -12.13
N ASP A 101 -1.39 -1.18 -11.87
CA ASP A 101 -1.83 -0.12 -10.96
C ASP A 101 -1.31 -0.32 -9.53
N ALA A 102 -1.22 -1.57 -9.06
CA ALA A 102 -0.67 -1.86 -7.74
C ALA A 102 0.80 -1.42 -7.62
N TYR A 103 1.61 -1.64 -8.65
CA TYR A 103 2.98 -1.17 -8.68
C TYR A 103 3.08 0.34 -8.55
N PHE A 104 2.33 1.09 -9.37
CA PHE A 104 2.36 2.55 -9.33
C PHE A 104 1.82 3.12 -8.02
N GLN A 105 0.76 2.52 -7.46
CA GLN A 105 0.26 2.91 -6.15
C GLN A 105 1.29 2.69 -5.06
N LEU A 106 1.93 1.52 -5.02
CA LEU A 106 2.91 1.17 -3.99
C LEU A 106 4.19 1.98 -4.12
N VAL A 107 4.80 2.01 -5.31
CA VAL A 107 6.15 2.56 -5.52
C VAL A 107 6.12 4.08 -5.74
N ASP A 108 5.23 4.56 -6.60
CA ASP A 108 5.22 5.96 -7.02
C ASP A 108 4.37 6.87 -6.12
N LYS A 109 3.54 6.30 -5.25
CA LYS A 109 2.68 7.07 -4.34
C LYS A 109 2.93 6.73 -2.87
N TYR A 110 2.76 5.47 -2.47
CA TYR A 110 2.77 5.13 -1.04
C TYR A 110 4.16 5.11 -0.43
N ILE A 111 5.19 4.59 -1.11
CA ILE A 111 6.56 4.63 -0.56
C ILE A 111 6.98 6.06 -0.20
N PRO A 112 6.85 7.08 -1.07
CA PRO A 112 7.22 8.45 -0.72
C PRO A 112 6.49 9.00 0.50
N ILE A 113 5.18 8.77 0.59
CA ILE A 113 4.35 9.29 1.68
C ILE A 113 4.66 8.58 3.01
N VAL A 114 4.73 7.26 2.99
CA VAL A 114 5.01 6.44 4.18
C VAL A 114 6.43 6.63 4.67
N SER A 115 7.41 6.64 3.76
CA SER A 115 8.81 6.88 4.15
C SER A 115 9.04 8.28 4.73
N HIS A 116 8.33 9.28 4.24
CA HIS A 116 8.37 10.61 4.85
C HIS A 116 7.82 10.60 6.28
N PHE A 117 6.75 9.85 6.53
CA PHE A 117 6.20 9.70 7.89
C PHE A 117 7.20 9.05 8.85
N PHE A 118 7.96 8.06 8.40
CA PHE A 118 8.96 7.33 9.19
C PHE A 118 10.37 7.94 9.15
N LYS A 119 10.55 9.12 8.57
CA LYS A 119 11.88 9.72 8.33
C LYS A 119 12.74 9.98 9.57
N GLY A 120 12.12 10.01 10.75
CA GLY A 120 12.84 10.23 12.03
C GLY A 120 13.57 9.01 12.56
N GLY A 121 13.46 7.84 11.91
CA GLY A 121 14.07 6.57 12.31
C GLY A 121 14.87 5.92 11.19
N ASP A 122 15.57 4.84 11.55
CA ASP A 122 16.36 4.03 10.61
C ASP A 122 15.49 2.91 10.00
N TRP A 123 14.49 3.32 9.22
CA TRP A 123 13.51 2.43 8.63
C TRP A 123 13.83 2.11 7.17
N ARG A 124 13.62 0.85 6.80
CA ARG A 124 13.62 0.38 5.41
C ARG A 124 12.21 0.07 4.96
N PHE A 125 11.96 0.15 3.67
CA PHE A 125 10.62 0.00 3.09
C PHE A 125 10.62 -1.09 2.03
N ALA A 126 9.62 -1.98 2.11
CA ALA A 126 9.33 -2.99 1.12
C ALA A 126 7.87 -2.86 0.67
N VAL A 127 7.54 -3.43 -0.47
CA VAL A 127 6.19 -3.42 -1.02
C VAL A 127 5.75 -4.84 -1.34
N CYS A 128 4.46 -5.10 -1.16
CA CYS A 128 3.85 -6.37 -1.50
C CYS A 128 2.45 -6.15 -2.06
N GLU A 129 2.22 -6.59 -3.29
CA GLU A 129 0.89 -6.77 -3.84
C GLU A 129 0.34 -8.11 -3.38
N VAL A 130 -0.85 -8.11 -2.77
CA VAL A 130 -1.57 -9.32 -2.37
C VAL A 130 -2.67 -9.58 -3.37
N VAL A 131 -2.65 -10.74 -4.03
CA VAL A 131 -3.58 -11.06 -5.12
C VAL A 131 -4.24 -12.41 -4.93
N HIS A 132 -5.45 -12.57 -5.49
CA HIS A 132 -6.09 -13.86 -5.67
C HIS A 132 -5.60 -14.55 -6.96
N TRP A 133 -5.40 -13.76 -8.03
CA TRP A 133 -4.92 -14.21 -9.33
C TRP A 133 -3.65 -13.48 -9.76
N TYR A 134 -2.67 -14.25 -10.20
CA TYR A 134 -1.42 -13.76 -10.77
C TYR A 134 -1.08 -14.55 -12.03
N ASP A 135 -1.01 -13.86 -13.17
CA ASP A 135 -0.70 -14.46 -14.47
C ASP A 135 0.74 -14.21 -14.94
N GLY A 136 1.46 -13.33 -14.25
CA GLY A 136 2.84 -12.96 -14.61
C GLY A 136 2.98 -12.14 -15.89
N ALA A 137 1.87 -11.72 -16.50
CA ALA A 137 1.89 -11.07 -17.82
C ALA A 137 2.35 -9.60 -17.76
N THR A 138 2.26 -8.95 -16.61
CA THR A 138 2.63 -7.53 -16.47
C THR A 138 4.14 -7.37 -16.24
N ALA A 139 4.81 -6.64 -17.14
CA ALA A 139 6.20 -6.27 -16.97
C ALA A 139 6.32 -5.01 -16.10
N PHE A 140 7.24 -5.05 -15.14
CA PHE A 140 7.57 -3.93 -14.26
C PHE A 140 9.01 -3.46 -14.46
N PRO A 141 9.33 -2.19 -14.16
CA PRO A 141 10.69 -1.67 -14.24
C PRO A 141 11.61 -2.21 -13.11
N THR A 142 11.11 -3.08 -12.25
CA THR A 142 11.85 -3.71 -11.16
C THR A 142 11.63 -5.22 -11.14
N ARG A 143 12.47 -5.91 -10.40
CA ARG A 143 12.37 -7.37 -10.26
C ARG A 143 11.16 -7.76 -9.41
N VAL A 144 10.29 -8.60 -9.96
CA VAL A 144 9.15 -9.21 -9.26
C VAL A 144 9.60 -10.50 -8.58
N ARG A 145 9.13 -10.73 -7.34
CA ARG A 145 9.28 -11.99 -6.62
C ARG A 145 7.93 -12.46 -6.07
N LEU A 146 7.61 -13.72 -6.31
CA LEU A 146 6.52 -14.39 -5.60
C LEU A 146 6.94 -14.68 -4.16
N LEU A 147 6.05 -14.35 -3.23
CA LEU A 147 6.28 -14.49 -1.80
C LEU A 147 5.29 -15.49 -1.20
N ASP A 148 5.80 -16.41 -0.37
CA ASP A 148 4.95 -17.32 0.43
C ASP A 148 4.31 -16.60 1.62
N ASP A 149 4.92 -15.50 2.04
CA ASP A 149 4.48 -14.70 3.18
C ASP A 149 4.78 -13.21 2.91
N PRO A 150 3.87 -12.26 3.21
CA PRO A 150 4.12 -10.84 3.04
C PRO A 150 5.31 -10.31 3.85
N PHE A 151 5.68 -10.97 4.96
CA PHE A 151 6.88 -10.64 5.72
C PHE A 151 8.19 -10.97 5.00
N ALA A 152 8.14 -11.79 3.95
CA ALA A 152 9.30 -12.07 3.10
C ALA A 152 9.62 -10.94 2.12
N ALA A 153 8.77 -9.92 2.03
CA ALA A 153 9.04 -8.74 1.22
C ALA A 153 10.31 -8.03 1.67
N ARG A 154 11.11 -7.56 0.72
CA ARG A 154 12.39 -6.87 0.98
C ARG A 154 12.53 -5.66 0.07
N PRO A 155 13.26 -4.61 0.47
CA PRO A 155 13.62 -3.52 -0.41
C PRO A 155 14.34 -4.01 -1.68
N GLY A 156 14.13 -3.34 -2.80
CA GLY A 156 14.83 -3.61 -4.06
C GLY A 156 14.13 -4.57 -5.01
N PHE A 157 12.98 -5.15 -4.63
CA PHE A 157 12.13 -5.91 -5.55
C PHE A 157 10.65 -5.71 -5.25
N PHE A 158 9.80 -6.06 -6.19
CA PHE A 158 8.34 -6.00 -6.06
C PHE A 158 7.81 -7.37 -5.61
N GLY A 159 7.30 -7.44 -4.39
CA GLY A 159 6.73 -8.66 -3.84
C GLY A 159 5.31 -8.90 -4.32
N VAL A 160 4.98 -10.13 -4.66
CA VAL A 160 3.61 -10.58 -4.96
C VAL A 160 3.30 -11.79 -4.11
N HIS A 161 2.25 -11.71 -3.32
CA HIS A 161 1.79 -12.79 -2.46
C HIS A 161 0.39 -13.23 -2.89
N ILE A 162 0.22 -14.51 -3.21
CA ILE A 162 -1.05 -15.06 -3.65
C ILE A 162 -1.82 -15.56 -2.43
N VAL A 163 -3.00 -14.99 -2.18
CA VAL A 163 -3.87 -15.35 -1.06
C VAL A 163 -5.25 -15.73 -1.58
N ARG A 164 -5.68 -16.94 -1.24
CA ARG A 164 -7.03 -17.45 -1.54
C ARG A 164 -7.72 -17.74 -0.21
N PRO A 165 -8.38 -16.72 0.37
CA PRO A 165 -9.07 -16.89 1.65
C PRO A 165 -10.36 -17.72 1.54
#